data_88edf278f722af7ee0bed6b3c353ff27
#
_entry.id   88edf278f722af7ee0bed6b3c353ff27
#
_cell.length_a   1.000
_cell.length_b   1.000
_cell.length_c   1.000
_cell.angle_alpha   90.00
_cell.angle_beta   90.00
_cell.angle_gamma   90.00
#
_symmetry.space_group_name_H-M   'P 1'
#
loop_
_entity.id
_entity.type
_entity.pdbx_description
1 polymer ?
#
loop_
_entity_poly.entity_id
_entity_poly.type
_entity_poly.pdbx_seq_one_letter_code
_entity_poly.pdbx_strand_id
1 'polypeptide(L)'
;MRYPRICLCAIFVCLLSCVETITGQETVDLKSLADSVRKANGKPNFLPLGMHFLELAKERKDTANISDAYAIITNHYYELGDTDSLRLMTYEYMDWADRCHRNTDRYQAWRQYIQRMTEKGMQEEAMKETELLCKDAEQRKDKYGMASGEMCIGYNHRVFGQNIKLCIEYYDNALKHFEEGKYYRDAYVVSLNIIQTYLARQSYNEALPYLDRLEQFGKTIEEKKISIGEALYMRFYQFRVIAVLGVKGAKAAEPYVRETNAYYVKHKGDISQEGWFGYKIMCNQILGDISNAVVYMDSLIDYQRSIGNYYPGNYRQKAIMLEQVGHYKEACRAFAEYSQLNDSVRTAEMDEQLNKYTAQFEVDRLKMEKLELSERMSRERLITVSIAGCLIFILLLLVTYLYVRTLSMNRKLDVARKELQKMSRIKSSFIQHVTHELRTPLNSVVGFSALLAEEGLDVEDAREYSGQVEKNSTYLLGLIDNII
;
A
#
# COMPACT_ATOMS: atom_id res chain seq x y z
N MET A 1 14.41 2.49 31.95
CA MET A 1 14.75 1.10 32.28
C MET A 1 15.58 0.53 31.15
N ARG A 2 16.78 0.07 31.43
CA ARG A 2 17.71 -0.49 30.44
C ARG A 2 17.27 -1.91 30.10
N TYR A 3 16.89 -2.17 28.85
CA TYR A 3 16.68 -3.53 28.36
C TYR A 3 18.03 -4.22 28.11
N PRO A 4 18.17 -5.51 28.46
CA PRO A 4 19.45 -6.20 28.30
C PRO A 4 19.72 -6.51 26.82
N ARG A 5 20.76 -5.90 26.28
CA ARG A 5 21.34 -6.16 24.95
C ARG A 5 22.19 -7.45 24.89
N ILE A 6 21.86 -8.45 25.65
CA ILE A 6 22.69 -9.65 25.74
C ILE A 6 21.79 -10.87 25.59
N CYS A 7 21.70 -11.42 24.38
CA CYS A 7 21.46 -12.85 24.12
C CYS A 7 21.47 -13.25 22.63
N LEU A 8 21.43 -12.33 21.67
CA LEU A 8 21.49 -12.73 20.24
C LEU A 8 22.92 -12.95 19.71
N CYS A 9 23.92 -12.30 20.29
CA CYS A 9 25.33 -12.49 19.88
C CYS A 9 25.93 -13.84 20.30
N ALA A 10 25.46 -14.46 21.39
CA ALA A 10 26.05 -15.69 21.92
C ALA A 10 25.66 -16.96 21.13
N ILE A 11 24.49 -16.95 20.48
CA ILE A 11 24.04 -18.08 19.63
C ILE A 11 24.71 -18.01 18.25
N PHE A 12 25.08 -16.81 17.79
CA PHE A 12 25.75 -16.59 16.50
C PHE A 12 27.22 -17.02 16.52
N VAL A 13 27.90 -16.88 17.66
CA VAL A 13 29.31 -17.27 17.81
C VAL A 13 29.49 -18.79 17.83
N CYS A 14 28.53 -19.56 18.37
CA CYS A 14 28.61 -21.02 18.40
C CYS A 14 28.31 -21.71 17.06
N LEU A 15 27.65 -21.06 16.12
CA LEU A 15 27.43 -21.59 14.75
C LEU A 15 28.57 -21.25 13.79
N LEU A 16 29.35 -20.21 14.08
CA LEU A 16 30.55 -19.83 13.30
C LEU A 16 31.75 -20.73 13.59
N SER A 17 31.84 -21.34 14.76
CA SER A 17 32.97 -22.24 15.11
C SER A 17 32.93 -23.64 14.46
N CYS A 18 31.87 -23.98 13.72
CA CYS A 18 31.79 -25.23 12.95
C CYS A 18 32.11 -25.07 11.44
N VAL A 19 32.45 -23.85 10.97
CA VAL A 19 32.79 -23.60 9.55
C VAL A 19 34.29 -23.29 9.35
N GLU A 20 35.06 -23.15 10.42
CA GLU A 20 36.50 -22.80 10.37
C GLU A 20 37.47 -23.98 10.17
N THR A 21 37.15 -24.97 9.36
CA THR A 21 38.16 -25.92 8.89
C THR A 21 37.95 -26.33 7.43
N ILE A 22 37.96 -25.36 6.53
CA ILE A 22 38.37 -25.60 5.13
C ILE A 22 39.23 -24.40 4.71
N THR A 23 40.54 -24.55 4.84
CA THR A 23 41.57 -23.66 4.32
C THR A 23 41.55 -23.70 2.80
N GLY A 24 40.94 -22.71 2.21
CA GLY A 24 40.97 -22.33 0.81
C GLY A 24 40.20 -21.01 0.75
N GLN A 25 40.92 -19.89 0.73
CA GLN A 25 40.34 -18.59 0.44
C GLN A 25 39.84 -18.54 -1.00
N GLU A 26 38.73 -19.21 -1.29
CA GLU A 26 37.88 -18.80 -2.40
C GLU A 26 37.29 -17.45 -2.00
N THR A 27 37.75 -16.41 -2.65
CA THR A 27 37.13 -15.08 -2.53
C THR A 27 35.69 -15.22 -2.98
N VAL A 28 34.77 -15.35 -2.01
CA VAL A 28 33.33 -15.43 -2.30
C VAL A 28 32.97 -14.27 -3.21
N ASP A 29 32.58 -14.59 -4.44
CA ASP A 29 32.14 -13.58 -5.40
C ASP A 29 30.81 -13.00 -4.91
N LEU A 30 30.81 -11.69 -4.61
CA LEU A 30 29.62 -10.98 -4.13
C LEU A 30 28.45 -11.08 -5.10
N LYS A 31 28.72 -11.14 -6.40
CA LYS A 31 27.69 -11.30 -7.44
C LYS A 31 27.01 -12.66 -7.33
N SER A 32 27.81 -13.72 -7.21
CA SER A 32 27.29 -15.09 -7.00
C SER A 32 26.52 -15.23 -5.70
N LEU A 33 26.97 -14.55 -4.64
CA LEU A 33 26.26 -14.50 -3.36
C LEU A 33 24.93 -13.77 -3.48
N ALA A 34 24.88 -12.60 -4.15
CA ALA A 34 23.65 -11.86 -4.41
C ALA A 34 22.62 -12.71 -5.18
N ASP A 35 23.07 -13.44 -6.21
CA ASP A 35 22.21 -14.35 -6.98
C ASP A 35 21.68 -15.51 -6.11
N SER A 36 22.50 -15.99 -5.18
CA SER A 36 22.11 -17.03 -4.22
C SER A 36 21.06 -16.51 -3.22
N VAL A 37 21.22 -15.26 -2.75
CA VAL A 37 20.24 -14.58 -1.89
C VAL A 37 18.91 -14.43 -2.62
N ARG A 38 18.91 -13.94 -3.86
CA ARG A 38 17.69 -13.81 -4.66
C ARG A 38 16.97 -15.14 -4.88
N LYS A 39 17.71 -16.22 -5.15
CA LYS A 39 17.16 -17.58 -5.31
C LYS A 39 16.65 -18.18 -4.01
N ALA A 40 17.09 -17.66 -2.87
CA ALA A 40 16.62 -18.08 -1.54
C ALA A 40 15.34 -17.33 -1.11
N ASN A 41 14.86 -16.35 -1.87
CA ASN A 41 13.66 -15.59 -1.50
C ASN A 41 12.47 -16.53 -1.23
N GLY A 42 11.74 -16.25 -0.15
CA GLY A 42 10.65 -17.11 0.35
C GLY A 42 11.09 -18.39 1.07
N LYS A 43 12.39 -18.65 1.24
CA LYS A 43 12.92 -19.80 1.96
C LYS A 43 13.42 -19.41 3.35
N PRO A 44 13.44 -20.35 4.35
CA PRO A 44 13.85 -20.03 5.73
C PRO A 44 15.29 -19.51 5.86
N ASN A 45 16.17 -19.86 4.92
CA ASN A 45 17.57 -19.43 4.92
C ASN A 45 17.82 -18.08 4.20
N PHE A 46 16.78 -17.41 3.74
CA PHE A 46 16.94 -16.13 3.03
C PHE A 46 17.56 -15.07 3.91
N LEU A 47 16.98 -14.80 5.08
CA LEU A 47 17.40 -13.69 5.94
C LEU A 47 18.84 -13.86 6.46
N PRO A 48 19.26 -15.04 6.98
CA PRO A 48 20.67 -15.26 7.34
C PRO A 48 21.63 -15.02 6.17
N LEU A 49 21.26 -15.46 4.96
CA LEU A 49 22.09 -15.31 3.77
C LEU A 49 22.15 -13.86 3.30
N GLY A 50 21.02 -13.14 3.35
CA GLY A 50 20.94 -11.71 3.01
C GLY A 50 21.74 -10.83 3.96
N MET A 51 21.66 -11.09 5.26
CA MET A 51 22.44 -10.38 6.26
C MET A 51 23.95 -10.66 6.11
N HIS A 52 24.33 -11.91 5.85
CA HIS A 52 25.73 -12.24 5.56
C HIS A 52 26.25 -11.52 4.30
N PHE A 53 25.44 -11.43 3.25
CA PHE A 53 25.76 -10.65 2.05
C PHE A 53 25.98 -9.17 2.36
N LEU A 54 25.10 -8.57 3.18
CA LEU A 54 25.23 -7.18 3.60
C LEU A 54 26.51 -6.93 4.42
N GLU A 55 26.81 -7.80 5.37
CA GLU A 55 28.05 -7.70 6.19
C GLU A 55 29.30 -7.80 5.33
N LEU A 56 29.37 -8.80 4.47
CA LEU A 56 30.52 -9.01 3.57
C LEU A 56 30.71 -7.83 2.60
N ALA A 57 29.60 -7.27 2.07
CA ALA A 57 29.66 -6.07 1.23
C ALA A 57 30.13 -4.85 2.01
N LYS A 58 29.71 -4.68 3.29
CA LYS A 58 30.18 -3.61 4.20
C LYS A 58 31.68 -3.75 4.50
N GLU A 59 32.16 -4.95 4.81
CA GLU A 59 33.60 -5.22 5.04
C GLU A 59 34.46 -4.84 3.83
N ARG A 60 33.98 -5.16 2.62
CA ARG A 60 34.66 -4.83 1.37
C ARG A 60 34.46 -3.38 0.92
N LYS A 61 33.66 -2.61 1.62
CA LYS A 61 33.27 -1.23 1.29
C LYS A 61 32.70 -1.10 -0.14
N ASP A 62 32.05 -2.15 -0.62
CA ASP A 62 31.43 -2.19 -1.93
C ASP A 62 30.04 -1.57 -1.87
N THR A 63 29.97 -0.27 -2.16
CA THR A 63 28.73 0.52 -2.04
C THR A 63 27.61 0.04 -2.96
N ALA A 64 27.95 -0.56 -4.11
CA ALA A 64 26.95 -1.10 -5.03
C ALA A 64 26.27 -2.36 -4.43
N ASN A 65 27.08 -3.29 -3.93
CA ASN A 65 26.57 -4.50 -3.29
C ASN A 65 25.93 -4.23 -1.91
N ILE A 66 26.36 -3.20 -1.17
CA ILE A 66 25.68 -2.76 0.06
C ILE A 66 24.27 -2.27 -0.27
N SER A 67 24.12 -1.40 -1.30
CA SER A 67 22.82 -0.92 -1.75
C SER A 67 21.91 -2.06 -2.22
N ASP A 68 22.45 -2.99 -3.00
CA ASP A 68 21.72 -4.18 -3.48
C ASP A 68 21.26 -5.08 -2.32
N ALA A 69 22.13 -5.32 -1.33
CA ALA A 69 21.79 -6.11 -0.14
C ALA A 69 20.65 -5.47 0.66
N TYR A 70 20.72 -4.17 0.94
CA TYR A 70 19.64 -3.46 1.61
C TYR A 70 18.33 -3.52 0.82
N ALA A 71 18.38 -3.31 -0.52
CA ALA A 71 17.21 -3.38 -1.36
C ALA A 71 16.57 -4.77 -1.36
N ILE A 72 17.37 -5.84 -1.39
CA ILE A 72 16.88 -7.22 -1.35
C ILE A 72 16.24 -7.52 0.01
N ILE A 73 16.87 -7.13 1.12
CA ILE A 73 16.36 -7.40 2.47
C ILE A 73 15.09 -6.58 2.75
N THR A 74 15.06 -5.30 2.37
CA THR A 74 13.85 -4.47 2.53
C THR A 74 12.69 -4.99 1.68
N ASN A 75 12.97 -5.45 0.45
CA ASN A 75 11.95 -6.08 -0.39
C ASN A 75 11.39 -7.37 0.23
N HIS A 76 12.23 -8.17 0.85
CA HIS A 76 11.79 -9.38 1.56
C HIS A 76 10.82 -9.05 2.70
N TYR A 77 11.15 -8.09 3.57
CA TYR A 77 10.22 -7.66 4.63
C TYR A 77 8.95 -7.02 4.05
N TYR A 78 9.07 -6.31 2.93
CA TYR A 78 7.91 -5.79 2.20
C TYR A 78 6.99 -6.93 1.73
N GLU A 79 7.54 -8.00 1.13
CA GLU A 79 6.77 -9.16 0.66
C GLU A 79 6.12 -9.95 1.81
N LEU A 80 6.84 -10.13 2.92
CA LEU A 80 6.30 -10.77 4.12
C LEU A 80 5.20 -9.95 4.81
N GLY A 81 5.13 -8.65 4.53
CA GLY A 81 4.22 -7.74 5.21
C GLY A 81 4.60 -7.42 6.65
N ASP A 82 5.84 -7.71 7.06
CA ASP A 82 6.39 -7.33 8.35
C ASP A 82 6.77 -5.84 8.34
N THR A 83 5.83 -5.00 8.74
CA THR A 83 5.98 -3.54 8.70
C THR A 83 7.01 -3.02 9.69
N ASP A 84 7.20 -3.67 10.83
CA ASP A 84 8.15 -3.23 11.86
C ASP A 84 9.59 -3.48 11.42
N SER A 85 9.89 -4.69 10.93
CA SER A 85 11.20 -5.02 10.38
C SER A 85 11.52 -4.24 9.11
N LEU A 86 10.52 -4.04 8.23
CA LEU A 86 10.65 -3.18 7.05
C LEU A 86 11.01 -1.74 7.44
N ARG A 87 10.33 -1.18 8.44
CA ARG A 87 10.61 0.16 8.95
C ARG A 87 12.05 0.26 9.46
N LEU A 88 12.44 -0.64 10.34
CA LEU A 88 13.79 -0.64 10.92
C LEU A 88 14.88 -0.70 9.84
N MET A 89 14.75 -1.65 8.92
CA MET A 89 15.70 -1.85 7.83
C MET A 89 15.71 -0.69 6.84
N THR A 90 14.55 -0.09 6.56
CA THR A 90 14.44 1.10 5.71
C THR A 90 15.20 2.28 6.29
N TYR A 91 15.02 2.56 7.58
CA TYR A 91 15.72 3.68 8.23
C TYR A 91 17.24 3.44 8.33
N GLU A 92 17.66 2.18 8.55
CA GLU A 92 19.08 1.82 8.50
C GLU A 92 19.67 2.04 7.09
N TYR A 93 18.93 1.63 6.06
CA TYR A 93 19.33 1.86 4.67
C TYR A 93 19.40 3.35 4.33
N MET A 94 18.41 4.13 4.76
CA MET A 94 18.39 5.58 4.55
C MET A 94 19.58 6.29 5.22
N ASP A 95 19.92 5.90 6.46
CA ASP A 95 21.08 6.45 7.19
C ASP A 95 22.40 6.09 6.49
N TRP A 96 22.55 4.85 6.03
CA TRP A 96 23.71 4.44 5.24
C TRP A 96 23.79 5.22 3.92
N ALA A 97 22.67 5.35 3.19
CA ALA A 97 22.59 6.06 1.93
C ALA A 97 22.96 7.54 2.09
N ASP A 98 22.52 8.18 3.17
CA ASP A 98 22.89 9.56 3.53
C ASP A 98 24.38 9.71 3.76
N ARG A 99 24.99 8.83 4.55
CA ARG A 99 26.44 8.84 4.79
C ARG A 99 27.27 8.63 3.53
N CYS A 100 26.72 7.94 2.55
CA CYS A 100 27.36 7.66 1.26
C CYS A 100 26.95 8.63 0.15
N HIS A 101 26.17 9.68 0.43
CA HIS A 101 25.62 10.64 -0.54
C HIS A 101 24.81 9.99 -1.69
N ARG A 102 24.09 8.91 -1.38
CA ARG A 102 23.27 8.15 -2.33
C ARG A 102 21.79 8.53 -2.20
N ASN A 103 21.45 9.75 -2.53
CA ASN A 103 20.09 10.28 -2.35
C ASN A 103 19.01 9.44 -3.06
N THR A 104 19.30 8.94 -4.25
CA THR A 104 18.38 8.08 -5.01
C THR A 104 17.97 6.84 -4.20
N ASP A 105 18.93 6.16 -3.61
CA ASP A 105 18.69 4.96 -2.81
C ASP A 105 17.87 5.28 -1.55
N ARG A 106 18.20 6.40 -0.90
CA ARG A 106 17.48 6.90 0.26
C ARG A 106 15.99 7.10 -0.03
N TYR A 107 15.66 7.86 -1.08
CA TYR A 107 14.26 8.13 -1.42
C TYR A 107 13.54 6.91 -2.00
N GLN A 108 14.24 6.02 -2.67
CA GLN A 108 13.67 4.77 -3.14
C GLN A 108 13.25 3.86 -1.98
N ALA A 109 14.12 3.70 -0.98
CA ALA A 109 13.82 2.93 0.22
C ALA A 109 12.63 3.53 1.00
N TRP A 110 12.62 4.86 1.18
CA TRP A 110 11.54 5.55 1.89
C TRP A 110 10.20 5.42 1.15
N ARG A 111 10.19 5.61 -0.16
CA ARG A 111 9.00 5.41 -1.01
C ARG A 111 8.44 3.99 -0.90
N GLN A 112 9.31 2.96 -0.91
CA GLN A 112 8.88 1.57 -0.75
C GLN A 112 8.20 1.33 0.61
N TYR A 113 8.74 1.90 1.67
CA TYR A 113 8.13 1.84 2.99
C TYR A 113 6.75 2.53 3.02
N ILE A 114 6.64 3.75 2.48
CA ILE A 114 5.36 4.47 2.38
C ILE A 114 4.34 3.65 1.59
N GLN A 115 4.74 3.10 0.44
CA GLN A 115 3.86 2.27 -0.37
C GLN A 115 3.31 1.09 0.43
N ARG A 116 4.15 0.44 1.23
CA ARG A 116 3.70 -0.70 2.05
C ARG A 116 2.70 -0.30 3.13
N MET A 117 2.92 0.81 3.81
CA MET A 117 1.95 1.33 4.77
C MET A 117 0.62 1.68 4.10
N THR A 118 0.68 2.28 2.92
CA THR A 118 -0.52 2.59 2.12
C THR A 118 -1.30 1.31 1.76
N GLU A 119 -0.60 0.25 1.34
CA GLU A 119 -1.21 -1.05 0.99
C GLU A 119 -1.82 -1.76 2.21
N LYS A 120 -1.23 -1.57 3.38
CA LYS A 120 -1.75 -2.09 4.66
C LYS A 120 -2.93 -1.26 5.21
N GLY A 121 -3.32 -0.19 4.54
CA GLY A 121 -4.40 0.68 5.02
C GLY A 121 -4.00 1.66 6.13
N MET A 122 -2.72 1.75 6.48
CA MET A 122 -2.18 2.63 7.51
C MET A 122 -2.10 4.09 7.00
N GLN A 123 -3.28 4.68 6.78
CA GLN A 123 -3.42 5.97 6.09
C GLN A 123 -2.67 7.11 6.79
N GLU A 124 -2.81 7.22 8.10
CA GLU A 124 -2.23 8.32 8.87
C GLU A 124 -0.70 8.28 8.82
N GLU A 125 -0.11 7.11 9.04
CA GLU A 125 1.32 6.88 9.00
C GLU A 125 1.87 7.10 7.58
N ALA A 126 1.21 6.55 6.56
CA ALA A 126 1.62 6.73 5.17
C ALA A 126 1.60 8.20 4.74
N MET A 127 0.59 8.96 5.13
CA MET A 127 0.51 10.39 4.84
C MET A 127 1.57 11.18 5.58
N LYS A 128 1.81 10.88 6.87
CA LYS A 128 2.85 11.52 7.68
C LYS A 128 4.25 11.27 7.11
N GLU A 129 4.56 10.03 6.75
CA GLU A 129 5.86 9.69 6.14
C GLU A 129 6.02 10.34 4.77
N THR A 130 4.94 10.45 3.99
CA THR A 130 4.96 11.16 2.70
C THR A 130 5.27 12.65 2.90
N GLU A 131 4.65 13.30 3.89
CA GLU A 131 4.92 14.70 4.22
C GLU A 131 6.39 14.90 4.65
N LEU A 132 6.94 13.99 5.47
CA LEU A 132 8.34 14.02 5.89
C LEU A 132 9.30 13.88 4.71
N LEU A 133 9.01 12.96 3.78
CA LEU A 133 9.79 12.77 2.56
C LEU A 133 9.77 14.03 1.70
N CYS A 134 8.61 14.64 1.48
CA CYS A 134 8.49 15.86 0.69
C CYS A 134 9.28 17.00 1.32
N LYS A 135 9.18 17.23 2.63
CA LYS A 135 9.92 18.25 3.36
C LYS A 135 11.44 18.05 3.28
N ASP A 136 11.90 16.81 3.45
CA ASP A 136 13.33 16.47 3.34
C ASP A 136 13.84 16.74 1.92
N ALA A 137 13.07 16.35 0.89
CA ALA A 137 13.43 16.58 -0.51
C ALA A 137 13.48 18.07 -0.87
N GLU A 138 12.54 18.87 -0.39
CA GLU A 138 12.52 20.32 -0.57
C GLU A 138 13.71 21.00 0.11
N GLN A 139 14.01 20.66 1.35
CA GLN A 139 15.15 21.19 2.11
C GLN A 139 16.48 20.90 1.43
N ARG A 140 16.62 19.69 0.89
CA ARG A 140 17.81 19.25 0.15
C ARG A 140 17.84 19.74 -1.30
N LYS A 141 16.73 20.28 -1.80
CA LYS A 141 16.51 20.62 -3.22
C LYS A 141 16.79 19.45 -4.15
N ASP A 142 16.45 18.25 -3.69
CA ASP A 142 16.68 17.00 -4.40
C ASP A 142 15.54 16.69 -5.35
N LYS A 143 15.80 16.76 -6.65
CA LYS A 143 14.77 16.54 -7.68
C LYS A 143 14.19 15.11 -7.67
N TYR A 144 15.04 14.11 -7.37
CA TYR A 144 14.57 12.72 -7.27
C TYR A 144 13.67 12.53 -6.06
N GLY A 145 14.03 13.15 -4.95
CA GLY A 145 13.22 13.16 -3.74
C GLY A 145 11.85 13.83 -3.96
N MET A 146 11.83 15.01 -4.62
CA MET A 146 10.59 15.70 -4.97
C MET A 146 9.67 14.82 -5.82
N ALA A 147 10.19 14.22 -6.90
CA ALA A 147 9.45 13.30 -7.75
C ALA A 147 8.95 12.06 -6.97
N SER A 148 9.76 11.53 -6.05
CA SER A 148 9.38 10.42 -5.17
C SER A 148 8.24 10.80 -4.23
N GLY A 149 8.26 12.03 -3.68
CA GLY A 149 7.18 12.56 -2.84
C GLY A 149 5.86 12.70 -3.61
N GLU A 150 5.90 13.30 -4.79
CA GLU A 150 4.73 13.41 -5.68
C GLU A 150 4.15 12.03 -6.05
N MET A 151 5.04 11.07 -6.35
CA MET A 151 4.62 9.68 -6.60
C MET A 151 3.92 9.06 -5.38
N CYS A 152 4.42 9.29 -4.16
CA CYS A 152 3.78 8.82 -2.93
C CYS A 152 2.43 9.49 -2.69
N ILE A 153 2.30 10.81 -2.93
CA ILE A 153 1.04 11.53 -2.82
C ILE A 153 0.03 10.94 -3.81
N GLY A 154 0.43 10.77 -5.09
CA GLY A 154 -0.41 10.15 -6.11
C GLY A 154 -0.87 8.75 -5.70
N TYR A 155 0.03 7.93 -5.14
CA TYR A 155 -0.26 6.59 -4.66
C TYR A 155 -1.28 6.59 -3.51
N ASN A 156 -1.10 7.46 -2.52
CA ASN A 156 -2.01 7.63 -1.41
C ASN A 156 -3.41 8.06 -1.88
N HIS A 157 -3.49 9.01 -2.82
CA HIS A 157 -4.76 9.39 -3.43
C HIS A 157 -5.43 8.28 -4.24
N ARG A 158 -4.64 7.39 -4.87
CA ARG A 158 -5.17 6.22 -5.57
C ARG A 158 -5.81 5.22 -4.62
N VAL A 159 -5.21 4.99 -3.46
CA VAL A 159 -5.64 3.95 -2.51
C VAL A 159 -6.70 4.49 -1.54
N PHE A 160 -6.47 5.65 -0.95
CA PHE A 160 -7.34 6.20 0.10
C PHE A 160 -8.29 7.28 -0.40
N GLY A 161 -7.93 7.95 -1.49
CA GLY A 161 -8.66 9.09 -2.01
C GLY A 161 -9.71 8.71 -3.03
N GLN A 162 -10.69 9.61 -3.21
CA GLN A 162 -11.72 9.49 -4.24
C GLN A 162 -11.42 10.34 -5.48
N ASN A 163 -10.42 11.23 -5.38
CA ASN A 163 -10.11 12.21 -6.42
C ASN A 163 -9.02 11.68 -7.36
N ILE A 164 -9.46 10.96 -8.41
CA ILE A 164 -8.57 10.42 -9.45
C ILE A 164 -7.85 11.51 -10.22
N LYS A 165 -8.50 12.64 -10.46
CA LYS A 165 -7.87 13.74 -11.18
C LYS A 165 -6.63 14.24 -10.44
N LEU A 166 -6.73 14.39 -9.14
CA LEU A 166 -5.60 14.76 -8.28
C LEU A 166 -4.52 13.69 -8.25
N CYS A 167 -4.91 12.41 -8.20
CA CYS A 167 -3.97 11.27 -8.28
C CYS A 167 -3.13 11.33 -9.57
N ILE A 168 -3.79 11.53 -10.73
CA ILE A 168 -3.11 11.61 -12.02
C ILE A 168 -2.22 12.86 -12.09
N GLU A 169 -2.69 14.01 -11.60
CA GLU A 169 -1.92 15.25 -11.57
C GLU A 169 -0.58 15.07 -10.82
N TYR A 170 -0.59 14.45 -9.65
CA TYR A 170 0.64 14.16 -8.91
C TYR A 170 1.54 13.16 -9.63
N TYR A 171 0.97 12.13 -10.25
CA TYR A 171 1.76 11.20 -11.05
C TYR A 171 2.37 11.86 -12.29
N ASP A 172 1.67 12.76 -12.97
CA ASP A 172 2.19 13.51 -14.13
C ASP A 172 3.33 14.44 -13.71
N ASN A 173 3.21 15.10 -12.55
CA ASN A 173 4.29 15.92 -12.00
C ASN A 173 5.54 15.05 -11.68
N ALA A 174 5.35 13.92 -10.99
CA ALA A 174 6.42 12.97 -10.71
C ALA A 174 7.08 12.46 -12.00
N LEU A 175 6.27 12.11 -13.01
CA LEU A 175 6.74 11.65 -14.30
C LEU A 175 7.62 12.69 -15.00
N LYS A 176 7.18 13.95 -15.02
CA LYS A 176 7.94 15.06 -15.57
C LYS A 176 9.28 15.25 -14.88
N HIS A 177 9.32 15.24 -13.55
CA HIS A 177 10.55 15.39 -12.79
C HIS A 177 11.50 14.19 -12.98
N PHE A 178 11.00 12.96 -13.07
CA PHE A 178 11.82 11.80 -13.38
C PHE A 178 12.39 11.85 -14.81
N GLU A 179 11.64 12.35 -15.78
CA GLU A 179 12.13 12.56 -17.15
C GLU A 179 13.23 13.63 -17.21
N GLU A 180 12.99 14.79 -16.61
CA GLU A 180 13.98 15.88 -16.53
C GLU A 180 15.28 15.41 -15.87
N GLY A 181 15.17 14.56 -14.83
CA GLY A 181 16.29 13.95 -14.14
C GLY A 181 16.91 12.76 -14.87
N LYS A 182 16.34 12.30 -15.99
CA LYS A 182 16.75 11.09 -16.75
C LYS A 182 16.66 9.79 -15.92
N TYR A 183 15.75 9.73 -14.97
CA TYR A 183 15.45 8.55 -14.15
C TYR A 183 14.44 7.64 -14.88
N TYR A 184 14.87 7.07 -16.02
CA TYR A 184 13.99 6.36 -16.96
C TYR A 184 13.25 5.17 -16.33
N ARG A 185 13.89 4.46 -15.38
CA ARG A 185 13.24 3.36 -14.66
C ARG A 185 12.04 3.84 -13.84
N ASP A 186 12.22 4.95 -13.10
CA ASP A 186 11.15 5.50 -12.25
C ASP A 186 10.05 6.14 -13.09
N ALA A 187 10.41 6.82 -14.17
CA ALA A 187 9.47 7.32 -15.17
C ALA A 187 8.63 6.19 -15.78
N TYR A 188 9.25 5.04 -16.06
CA TYR A 188 8.56 3.85 -16.52
C TYR A 188 7.56 3.34 -15.48
N VAL A 189 7.95 3.25 -14.21
CA VAL A 189 7.08 2.79 -13.12
C VAL A 189 5.90 3.73 -12.89
N VAL A 190 6.13 5.06 -12.89
CA VAL A 190 5.05 6.05 -12.76
C VAL A 190 4.05 5.94 -13.91
N SER A 191 4.54 5.79 -15.14
CA SER A 191 3.67 5.60 -16.31
C SER A 191 2.81 4.34 -16.18
N LEU A 192 3.36 3.23 -15.67
CA LEU A 192 2.58 2.04 -15.35
C LEU A 192 1.50 2.31 -14.30
N ASN A 193 1.79 3.10 -13.28
CA ASN A 193 0.80 3.45 -12.25
C ASN A 193 -0.33 4.32 -12.78
N ILE A 194 -0.03 5.27 -13.67
CA ILE A 194 -1.03 6.08 -14.36
C ILE A 194 -1.94 5.18 -15.22
N ILE A 195 -1.34 4.34 -16.06
CA ILE A 195 -2.08 3.40 -16.91
C ILE A 195 -2.96 2.49 -16.06
N GLN A 196 -2.43 1.89 -15.02
CA GLN A 196 -3.20 1.04 -14.10
C GLN A 196 -4.39 1.78 -13.49
N THR A 197 -4.22 3.06 -13.15
CA THR A 197 -5.28 3.89 -12.57
C THR A 197 -6.42 4.10 -13.57
N TYR A 198 -6.11 4.37 -14.83
CA TYR A 198 -7.11 4.50 -15.89
C TYR A 198 -7.79 3.17 -16.21
N LEU A 199 -7.03 2.08 -16.35
CA LEU A 199 -7.58 0.75 -16.66
C LEU A 199 -8.53 0.26 -15.56
N ALA A 200 -8.20 0.48 -14.28
CA ALA A 200 -9.06 0.14 -13.17
C ALA A 200 -10.42 0.85 -13.18
N ARG A 201 -10.52 1.97 -13.90
CA ARG A 201 -11.75 2.77 -14.12
C ARG A 201 -12.39 2.55 -15.48
N GLN A 202 -11.87 1.61 -16.26
CA GLN A 202 -12.32 1.35 -17.63
C GLN A 202 -12.15 2.56 -18.58
N SER A 203 -11.29 3.51 -18.20
CA SER A 203 -10.91 4.68 -18.99
C SER A 203 -9.80 4.30 -19.97
N TYR A 204 -10.10 3.40 -20.90
CA TYR A 204 -9.11 2.78 -21.79
C TYR A 204 -8.49 3.79 -22.77
N ASN A 205 -9.27 4.76 -23.25
CA ASN A 205 -8.77 5.77 -24.19
C ASN A 205 -7.72 6.67 -23.56
N GLU A 206 -7.90 7.04 -22.30
CA GLU A 206 -6.99 7.89 -21.55
C GLU A 206 -5.68 7.15 -21.20
N ALA A 207 -5.69 5.83 -21.20
CA ALA A 207 -4.49 5.03 -20.98
C ALA A 207 -3.55 4.96 -22.20
N LEU A 208 -4.09 5.09 -23.43
CA LEU A 208 -3.33 4.90 -24.68
C LEU A 208 -2.11 5.84 -24.82
N PRO A 209 -2.21 7.17 -24.59
CA PRO A 209 -1.07 8.07 -24.71
C PRO A 209 0.09 7.68 -23.77
N TYR A 210 -0.22 7.20 -22.58
CA TYR A 210 0.79 6.77 -21.61
C TYR A 210 1.42 5.42 -22.01
N LEU A 211 0.70 4.55 -22.71
CA LEU A 211 1.27 3.32 -23.28
C LEU A 211 2.28 3.63 -24.39
N ASP A 212 1.97 4.58 -25.27
CA ASP A 212 2.88 5.02 -26.33
C ASP A 212 4.16 5.64 -25.73
N ARG A 213 4.01 6.45 -24.68
CA ARG A 213 5.12 7.04 -23.95
C ARG A 213 5.94 5.98 -23.22
N LEU A 214 5.28 4.99 -22.62
CA LEU A 214 5.93 3.86 -21.95
C LEU A 214 6.75 3.02 -22.91
N GLU A 215 6.28 2.79 -24.12
CA GLU A 215 7.04 2.11 -25.18
C GLU A 215 8.32 2.88 -25.57
N GLN A 216 8.25 4.21 -25.64
CA GLN A 216 9.42 5.05 -25.87
C GLN A 216 10.44 4.95 -24.72
N PHE A 217 9.97 4.94 -23.47
CA PHE A 217 10.86 4.69 -22.33
C PHE A 217 11.50 3.31 -22.39
N GLY A 218 10.74 2.29 -22.77
CA GLY A 218 11.25 0.93 -22.94
C GLY A 218 12.41 0.89 -23.93
N LYS A 219 12.28 1.52 -25.10
CA LYS A 219 13.37 1.64 -26.10
C LYS A 219 14.61 2.36 -25.53
N THR A 220 14.39 3.48 -24.82
CA THR A 220 15.49 4.23 -24.19
C THR A 220 16.20 3.42 -23.10
N ILE A 221 15.46 2.64 -22.34
CA ILE A 221 15.99 1.75 -21.30
C ILE A 221 16.84 0.64 -21.92
N GLU A 222 16.38 0.02 -23.00
CA GLU A 222 17.11 -0.99 -23.73
C GLU A 222 18.39 -0.42 -24.36
N GLU A 223 18.30 0.71 -25.06
CA GLU A 223 19.47 1.40 -25.65
C GLU A 223 20.54 1.74 -24.60
N LYS A 224 20.12 2.18 -23.42
CA LYS A 224 21.00 2.53 -22.31
C LYS A 224 21.42 1.33 -21.44
N LYS A 225 20.91 0.13 -21.75
CA LYS A 225 21.15 -1.11 -20.99
C LYS A 225 20.78 -0.98 -19.49
N ILE A 226 19.68 -0.26 -19.19
CA ILE A 226 19.17 -0.11 -17.83
C ILE A 226 18.34 -1.36 -17.50
N SER A 227 18.66 -2.05 -16.42
CA SER A 227 17.84 -3.19 -15.97
C SER A 227 16.60 -2.71 -15.22
N ILE A 228 15.40 -3.14 -15.67
CA ILE A 228 14.14 -2.85 -14.97
C ILE A 228 13.41 -4.11 -14.49
N GLY A 229 13.88 -5.28 -14.91
CA GLY A 229 13.28 -6.58 -14.58
C GLY A 229 12.09 -6.94 -15.48
N GLU A 230 11.95 -8.24 -15.72
CA GLU A 230 10.97 -8.81 -16.65
C GLU A 230 9.51 -8.56 -16.22
N ALA A 231 9.28 -8.42 -14.91
CA ALA A 231 7.96 -8.16 -14.37
C ALA A 231 7.39 -6.80 -14.80
N LEU A 232 8.22 -5.76 -14.95
CA LEU A 232 7.76 -4.44 -15.41
C LEU A 232 7.45 -4.44 -16.91
N TYR A 233 8.27 -5.13 -17.72
CA TYR A 233 7.95 -5.33 -19.14
C TYR A 233 6.65 -6.12 -19.30
N MET A 234 6.45 -7.18 -18.51
CA MET A 234 5.22 -7.95 -18.54
C MET A 234 3.99 -7.09 -18.25
N ARG A 235 4.05 -6.17 -17.28
CA ARG A 235 2.94 -5.24 -17.00
C ARG A 235 2.64 -4.34 -18.21
N PHE A 236 3.64 -3.87 -18.93
CA PHE A 236 3.43 -3.12 -20.18
C PHE A 236 2.66 -3.95 -21.20
N TYR A 237 3.09 -5.16 -21.48
CA TYR A 237 2.41 -6.05 -22.43
C TYR A 237 0.96 -6.32 -22.02
N GLN A 238 0.73 -6.60 -20.74
CA GLN A 238 -0.61 -6.84 -20.19
C GLN A 238 -1.51 -5.60 -20.33
N PHE A 239 -1.03 -4.44 -19.94
CA PHE A 239 -1.80 -3.21 -19.98
C PHE A 239 -2.12 -2.77 -21.42
N ARG A 240 -1.19 -3.00 -22.36
CA ARG A 240 -1.42 -2.75 -23.78
C ARG A 240 -2.56 -3.61 -24.32
N VAL A 241 -2.58 -4.91 -24.00
CA VAL A 241 -3.69 -5.79 -24.37
C VAL A 241 -5.00 -5.27 -23.81
N ILE A 242 -5.06 -4.98 -22.51
CA ILE A 242 -6.28 -4.55 -21.83
C ILE A 242 -6.83 -3.25 -22.44
N ALA A 243 -5.96 -2.25 -22.66
CA ALA A 243 -6.37 -0.98 -23.25
C ALA A 243 -6.87 -1.16 -24.69
N VAL A 244 -6.12 -1.88 -25.54
CA VAL A 244 -6.52 -2.11 -26.94
C VAL A 244 -7.80 -2.94 -27.00
N LEU A 245 -7.96 -3.94 -26.14
CA LEU A 245 -9.16 -4.76 -26.05
C LEU A 245 -10.38 -3.90 -25.68
N GLY A 246 -10.22 -3.02 -24.68
CA GLY A 246 -11.30 -2.14 -24.24
C GLY A 246 -11.71 -1.06 -25.25
N VAL A 247 -10.76 -0.57 -26.08
CA VAL A 247 -11.05 0.49 -27.08
C VAL A 247 -11.42 -0.08 -28.44
N LYS A 248 -10.67 -1.08 -28.94
CA LYS A 248 -10.72 -1.55 -30.33
C LYS A 248 -11.29 -2.96 -30.47
N GLY A 249 -11.57 -3.65 -29.34
CA GLY A 249 -12.13 -4.99 -29.31
C GLY A 249 -11.14 -6.12 -29.55
N ALA A 250 -11.66 -7.35 -29.52
CA ALA A 250 -10.86 -8.59 -29.50
C ALA A 250 -9.97 -8.76 -30.73
N LYS A 251 -10.49 -8.48 -31.93
CA LYS A 251 -9.74 -8.67 -33.20
C LYS A 251 -8.50 -7.78 -33.27
N ALA A 252 -8.60 -6.53 -32.77
CA ALA A 252 -7.47 -5.60 -32.76
C ALA A 252 -6.45 -5.96 -31.64
N ALA A 253 -6.90 -6.57 -30.56
CA ALA A 253 -6.05 -6.97 -29.44
C ALA A 253 -5.29 -8.29 -29.71
N GLU A 254 -5.75 -9.13 -30.62
CA GLU A 254 -5.21 -10.49 -30.85
C GLU A 254 -3.68 -10.55 -31.08
N PRO A 255 -3.04 -9.68 -31.87
CA PRO A 255 -1.58 -9.68 -32.04
C PRO A 255 -0.87 -9.44 -30.71
N TYR A 256 -1.35 -8.51 -29.91
CA TYR A 256 -0.79 -8.17 -28.59
C TYR A 256 -1.00 -9.29 -27.55
N VAL A 257 -2.14 -9.98 -27.62
CA VAL A 257 -2.38 -11.19 -26.79
C VAL A 257 -1.37 -12.27 -27.09
N ARG A 258 -1.09 -12.52 -28.39
CA ARG A 258 -0.06 -13.53 -28.80
C ARG A 258 1.32 -13.14 -28.29
N GLU A 259 1.71 -11.88 -28.46
CA GLU A 259 2.99 -11.36 -27.97
C GLU A 259 3.11 -11.46 -26.46
N THR A 260 2.08 -11.06 -25.70
CA THR A 260 2.03 -11.14 -24.25
C THR A 260 2.16 -12.59 -23.75
N ASN A 261 1.46 -13.53 -24.39
CA ASN A 261 1.56 -14.95 -24.05
C ASN A 261 2.95 -15.51 -24.34
N ALA A 262 3.55 -15.16 -25.46
CA ALA A 262 4.91 -15.60 -25.81
C ALA A 262 5.94 -15.04 -24.80
N TYR A 263 5.81 -13.78 -24.42
CA TYR A 263 6.66 -13.17 -23.42
C TYR A 263 6.52 -13.85 -22.05
N TYR A 264 5.29 -14.13 -21.60
CA TYR A 264 5.04 -14.86 -20.36
C TYR A 264 5.70 -16.24 -20.35
N VAL A 265 5.52 -17.02 -21.44
CA VAL A 265 6.10 -18.37 -21.51
C VAL A 265 7.63 -18.33 -21.42
N LYS A 266 8.25 -17.34 -22.05
CA LYS A 266 9.72 -17.15 -22.04
C LYS A 266 10.26 -16.77 -20.66
N HIS A 267 9.51 -15.96 -19.89
CA HIS A 267 9.97 -15.36 -18.62
C HIS A 267 9.15 -15.81 -17.41
N LYS A 268 8.49 -16.98 -17.48
CA LYS A 268 7.56 -17.47 -16.46
C LYS A 268 8.15 -17.52 -15.05
N GLY A 269 9.46 -17.73 -14.91
CA GLY A 269 10.16 -17.79 -13.62
C GLY A 269 10.30 -16.41 -12.93
N ASP A 270 10.24 -15.32 -13.70
CA ASP A 270 10.51 -13.97 -13.25
C ASP A 270 9.20 -13.13 -13.11
N ILE A 271 8.07 -13.74 -13.49
CA ILE A 271 6.77 -13.06 -13.54
C ILE A 271 5.83 -13.60 -12.46
N SER A 272 5.20 -12.69 -11.72
CA SER A 272 4.21 -13.05 -10.70
C SER A 272 3.02 -13.80 -11.30
N GLN A 273 2.68 -14.95 -10.72
CA GLN A 273 1.48 -15.70 -11.10
C GLN A 273 0.19 -14.92 -10.78
N GLU A 274 0.17 -14.16 -9.71
CA GLU A 274 -0.96 -13.29 -9.37
C GLU A 274 -1.23 -12.26 -10.47
N GLY A 275 -0.16 -11.58 -10.94
CA GLY A 275 -0.25 -10.63 -12.04
C GLY A 275 -0.74 -11.28 -13.34
N TRP A 276 -0.34 -12.51 -13.60
CA TRP A 276 -0.80 -13.27 -14.76
C TRP A 276 -2.28 -13.63 -14.68
N PHE A 277 -2.74 -14.15 -13.53
CA PHE A 277 -4.15 -14.48 -13.34
C PHE A 277 -5.02 -13.22 -13.38
N GLY A 278 -4.61 -12.12 -12.72
CA GLY A 278 -5.32 -10.84 -12.77
C GLY A 278 -5.50 -10.31 -14.21
N TYR A 279 -4.46 -10.40 -15.03
CA TYR A 279 -4.53 -10.06 -16.46
C TYR A 279 -5.55 -10.94 -17.20
N LYS A 280 -5.54 -12.27 -17.00
CA LYS A 280 -6.50 -13.18 -17.64
C LYS A 280 -7.94 -12.91 -17.21
N ILE A 281 -8.18 -12.65 -15.93
CA ILE A 281 -9.49 -12.27 -15.40
C ILE A 281 -9.99 -11.03 -16.13
N MET A 282 -9.20 -9.97 -16.19
CA MET A 282 -9.60 -8.69 -16.78
C MET A 282 -9.88 -8.82 -18.28
N CYS A 283 -9.05 -9.55 -19.03
CA CYS A 283 -9.29 -9.79 -20.44
C CYS A 283 -10.62 -10.53 -20.69
N ASN A 284 -10.89 -11.59 -19.92
CA ASN A 284 -12.13 -12.36 -20.08
C ASN A 284 -13.36 -11.54 -19.66
N GLN A 285 -13.27 -10.69 -18.64
CA GLN A 285 -14.37 -9.78 -18.28
C GLN A 285 -14.68 -8.79 -19.40
N ILE A 286 -13.68 -8.20 -20.04
CA ILE A 286 -13.88 -7.26 -21.16
C ILE A 286 -14.49 -7.99 -22.38
N LEU A 287 -14.10 -9.25 -22.62
CA LEU A 287 -14.65 -10.08 -23.68
C LEU A 287 -16.06 -10.61 -23.38
N GLY A 288 -16.57 -10.43 -22.16
CA GLY A 288 -17.84 -10.99 -21.71
C GLY A 288 -17.79 -12.50 -21.38
N ASP A 289 -16.60 -13.10 -21.41
CA ASP A 289 -16.41 -14.51 -21.05
C ASP A 289 -16.21 -14.65 -19.53
N ILE A 290 -17.30 -14.37 -18.81
CA ILE A 290 -17.29 -14.34 -17.36
C ILE A 290 -17.01 -15.74 -16.77
N SER A 291 -17.41 -16.81 -17.45
CA SER A 291 -17.14 -18.18 -17.01
C SER A 291 -15.63 -18.46 -16.92
N ASN A 292 -14.87 -18.11 -17.95
CA ASN A 292 -13.41 -18.23 -17.92
C ASN A 292 -12.76 -17.24 -16.94
N ALA A 293 -13.32 -16.05 -16.75
CA ALA A 293 -12.85 -15.12 -15.73
C ALA A 293 -12.96 -15.74 -14.32
N VAL A 294 -14.05 -16.48 -14.02
CA VAL A 294 -14.22 -17.23 -12.75
C VAL A 294 -13.15 -18.31 -12.60
N VAL A 295 -12.85 -19.09 -13.64
CA VAL A 295 -11.80 -20.13 -13.58
C VAL A 295 -10.43 -19.54 -13.23
N TYR A 296 -10.07 -18.39 -13.83
CA TYR A 296 -8.83 -17.71 -13.47
C TYR A 296 -8.86 -17.07 -12.08
N MET A 297 -10.04 -16.64 -11.62
CA MET A 297 -10.21 -16.16 -10.24
C MET A 297 -10.01 -17.28 -9.23
N ASP A 298 -10.52 -18.48 -9.50
CA ASP A 298 -10.27 -19.66 -8.68
C ASP A 298 -8.78 -19.99 -8.61
N SER A 299 -8.11 -19.98 -9.76
CA SER A 299 -6.66 -20.18 -9.83
C SER A 299 -5.87 -19.14 -9.03
N LEU A 300 -6.31 -17.89 -9.04
CA LEU A 300 -5.71 -16.80 -8.26
C LEU A 300 -5.90 -17.03 -6.75
N ILE A 301 -7.12 -17.36 -6.33
CA ILE A 301 -7.45 -17.65 -4.93
C ILE A 301 -6.65 -18.84 -4.41
N ASP A 302 -6.59 -19.93 -5.18
CA ASP A 302 -5.86 -21.14 -4.80
C ASP A 302 -4.36 -20.89 -4.70
N TYR A 303 -3.79 -20.12 -5.62
CA TYR A 303 -2.40 -19.70 -5.55
C TYR A 303 -2.13 -18.87 -4.28
N GLN A 304 -2.98 -17.88 -4.00
CA GLN A 304 -2.85 -17.05 -2.80
C GLN A 304 -2.97 -17.86 -1.51
N ARG A 305 -3.90 -18.81 -1.45
CA ARG A 305 -3.99 -19.77 -0.34
C ARG A 305 -2.69 -20.57 -0.15
N SER A 306 -2.08 -21.01 -1.24
CA SER A 306 -0.84 -21.80 -1.19
C SER A 306 0.36 -21.07 -0.60
N ILE A 307 0.37 -19.74 -0.70
CA ILE A 307 1.41 -18.85 -0.15
C ILE A 307 1.00 -18.19 1.18
N GLY A 308 -0.16 -18.59 1.75
CA GLY A 308 -0.67 -18.03 3.00
C GLY A 308 -1.20 -16.59 2.91
N ASN A 309 -1.44 -16.10 1.70
CA ASN A 309 -1.95 -14.75 1.46
C ASN A 309 -3.47 -14.81 1.18
N TYR A 310 -4.27 -14.18 2.04
CA TYR A 310 -5.72 -14.17 1.93
C TYR A 310 -6.20 -12.76 1.61
N TYR A 311 -6.74 -12.57 0.41
CA TYR A 311 -7.29 -11.30 -0.03
C TYR A 311 -8.81 -11.37 -0.17
N PRO A 312 -9.59 -10.87 0.83
CA PRO A 312 -11.05 -11.00 0.84
C PRO A 312 -11.73 -10.45 -0.41
N GLY A 313 -11.20 -9.36 -0.97
CA GLY A 313 -11.74 -8.72 -2.17
C GLY A 313 -11.90 -9.65 -3.37
N ASN A 314 -11.05 -10.67 -3.50
CA ASN A 314 -11.14 -11.64 -4.60
C ASN A 314 -12.38 -12.52 -4.49
N TYR A 315 -12.78 -12.92 -3.27
CA TYR A 315 -13.99 -13.70 -3.03
C TYR A 315 -15.24 -12.89 -3.38
N ARG A 316 -15.26 -11.59 -3.03
CA ARG A 316 -16.32 -10.69 -3.41
C ARG A 316 -16.43 -10.54 -4.92
N GLN A 317 -15.30 -10.35 -5.60
CA GLN A 317 -15.26 -10.22 -7.07
C GLN A 317 -15.70 -11.52 -7.74
N LYS A 318 -15.27 -12.69 -7.24
CA LYS A 318 -15.74 -14.00 -7.68
C LYS A 318 -17.25 -14.14 -7.54
N ALA A 319 -17.80 -13.75 -6.40
CA ALA A 319 -19.24 -13.83 -6.15
C ALA A 319 -20.04 -13.01 -7.17
N ILE A 320 -19.60 -11.77 -7.45
CA ILE A 320 -20.22 -10.89 -8.46
C ILE A 320 -20.17 -11.53 -9.85
N MET A 321 -19.05 -12.13 -10.24
CA MET A 321 -18.92 -12.81 -11.54
C MET A 321 -19.81 -14.05 -11.62
N LEU A 322 -19.90 -14.85 -10.57
CA LEU A 322 -20.78 -16.01 -10.51
C LEU A 322 -22.26 -15.64 -10.61
N GLU A 323 -22.65 -14.51 -9.99
CA GLU A 323 -23.99 -13.95 -10.11
C GLU A 323 -24.32 -13.55 -11.55
N GLN A 324 -23.39 -12.92 -12.27
CA GLN A 324 -23.55 -12.53 -13.68
C GLN A 324 -23.83 -13.73 -14.60
N VAL A 325 -23.27 -14.90 -14.29
CA VAL A 325 -23.48 -16.15 -15.06
C VAL A 325 -24.61 -17.03 -14.52
N GLY A 326 -25.35 -16.55 -13.51
CA GLY A 326 -26.50 -17.27 -12.94
C GLY A 326 -26.16 -18.38 -11.94
N HIS A 327 -24.90 -18.46 -11.52
CA HIS A 327 -24.44 -19.45 -10.54
C HIS A 327 -24.67 -18.96 -9.10
N TYR A 328 -25.93 -18.71 -8.75
CA TYR A 328 -26.30 -18.04 -7.49
C TYR A 328 -25.87 -18.78 -6.23
N LYS A 329 -25.89 -20.12 -6.25
CA LYS A 329 -25.48 -20.94 -5.11
C LYS A 329 -23.99 -20.77 -4.79
N GLU A 330 -23.16 -20.78 -5.82
CA GLU A 330 -21.71 -20.56 -5.71
C GLU A 330 -21.40 -19.11 -5.37
N ALA A 331 -22.16 -18.17 -5.92
CA ALA A 331 -22.05 -16.75 -5.57
C ALA A 331 -22.33 -16.51 -4.08
N CYS A 332 -23.39 -17.11 -3.53
CA CYS A 332 -23.68 -17.03 -2.10
C CYS A 332 -22.57 -17.61 -1.22
N ARG A 333 -21.94 -18.71 -1.64
CA ARG A 333 -20.80 -19.27 -0.91
C ARG A 333 -19.59 -18.32 -0.94
N ALA A 334 -19.27 -17.77 -2.11
CA ALA A 334 -18.18 -16.82 -2.24
C ALA A 334 -18.42 -15.53 -1.43
N PHE A 335 -19.67 -15.04 -1.36
CA PHE A 335 -20.03 -13.93 -0.48
C PHE A 335 -19.92 -14.29 1.02
N ALA A 336 -20.27 -15.52 1.40
CA ALA A 336 -20.09 -15.98 2.77
C ALA A 336 -18.59 -16.05 3.17
N GLU A 337 -17.74 -16.59 2.28
CA GLU A 337 -16.29 -16.62 2.48
C GLU A 337 -15.71 -15.20 2.56
N TYR A 338 -16.16 -14.29 1.69
CA TYR A 338 -15.80 -12.87 1.77
C TYR A 338 -16.18 -12.26 3.11
N SER A 339 -17.43 -12.46 3.57
CA SER A 339 -17.91 -11.91 4.83
C SER A 339 -17.08 -12.42 6.01
N GLN A 340 -16.87 -13.74 6.07
CA GLN A 340 -16.09 -14.36 7.12
C GLN A 340 -14.64 -13.86 7.18
N LEU A 341 -13.97 -13.74 6.02
CA LEU A 341 -12.61 -13.23 5.94
C LEU A 341 -12.55 -11.72 6.22
N ASN A 342 -13.52 -10.96 5.70
CA ASN A 342 -13.58 -9.52 5.92
C ASN A 342 -13.92 -9.18 7.37
N ASP A 343 -14.77 -9.95 8.04
CA ASP A 343 -15.08 -9.76 9.46
C ASP A 343 -13.87 -10.10 10.33
N SER A 344 -13.10 -11.11 10.01
CA SER A 344 -11.87 -11.45 10.72
C SER A 344 -10.78 -10.36 10.56
N VAL A 345 -10.60 -9.82 9.36
CA VAL A 345 -9.67 -8.70 9.09
C VAL A 345 -10.15 -7.44 9.79
N ARG A 346 -11.45 -7.12 9.67
CA ARG A 346 -12.06 -5.95 10.30
C ARG A 346 -12.04 -6.02 11.83
N THR A 347 -12.22 -7.20 12.42
CA THR A 347 -12.13 -7.40 13.86
C THR A 347 -10.69 -7.20 14.33
N ALA A 348 -9.70 -7.74 13.61
CA ALA A 348 -8.30 -7.57 13.92
C ALA A 348 -7.85 -6.09 13.80
N GLU A 349 -8.26 -5.40 12.73
CA GLU A 349 -8.01 -3.96 12.56
C GLU A 349 -8.70 -3.12 13.65
N MET A 350 -9.92 -3.50 14.03
CA MET A 350 -10.67 -2.81 15.08
C MET A 350 -10.08 -3.06 16.47
N ASP A 351 -9.59 -4.28 16.74
CA ASP A 351 -8.87 -4.61 17.97
C ASP A 351 -7.52 -3.88 18.04
N GLU A 352 -6.79 -3.79 16.93
CA GLU A 352 -5.55 -3.00 16.86
C GLU A 352 -5.82 -1.51 17.09
N GLN A 353 -6.85 -0.94 16.44
CA GLN A 353 -7.26 0.44 16.65
C GLN A 353 -7.75 0.67 18.09
N LEU A 354 -8.54 -0.24 18.64
CA LEU A 354 -9.01 -0.18 20.02
C LEU A 354 -7.84 -0.20 21.02
N ASN A 355 -6.87 -1.08 20.79
CA ASN A 355 -5.66 -1.15 21.61
C ASN A 355 -4.83 0.14 21.50
N LYS A 356 -4.70 0.71 20.29
CA LYS A 356 -4.03 1.99 20.04
C LYS A 356 -4.75 3.14 20.75
N TYR A 357 -6.09 3.21 20.63
CA TYR A 357 -6.89 4.22 21.32
C TYR A 357 -6.86 4.05 22.85
N THR A 358 -6.87 2.81 23.33
CA THR A 358 -6.78 2.52 24.76
C THR A 358 -5.41 2.95 25.30
N ALA A 359 -4.33 2.62 24.57
CA ALA A 359 -2.98 3.07 24.93
C ALA A 359 -2.85 4.60 24.88
N GLN A 360 -3.41 5.24 23.87
CA GLN A 360 -3.44 6.70 23.75
C GLN A 360 -4.23 7.34 24.89
N PHE A 361 -5.39 6.78 25.21
CA PHE A 361 -6.22 7.24 26.33
C PHE A 361 -5.49 7.12 27.67
N GLU A 362 -4.77 6.00 27.88
CA GLU A 362 -3.95 5.83 29.09
C GLU A 362 -2.80 6.84 29.16
N VAL A 363 -2.13 7.10 28.03
CA VAL A 363 -1.08 8.11 27.92
C VAL A 363 -1.66 9.52 28.19
N ASP A 364 -2.82 9.84 27.64
CA ASP A 364 -3.45 11.13 27.83
C ASP A 364 -4.02 11.28 29.24
N ARG A 365 -4.54 10.20 29.84
CA ARG A 365 -4.91 10.16 31.26
C ARG A 365 -3.71 10.41 32.17
N LEU A 366 -2.58 9.74 31.92
CA LEU A 366 -1.35 9.94 32.69
C LEU A 366 -0.79 11.37 32.51
N LYS A 367 -0.94 11.97 31.31
CA LYS A 367 -0.57 13.38 31.09
C LYS A 367 -1.47 14.33 31.89
N MET A 368 -2.78 14.06 31.91
CA MET A 368 -3.73 14.84 32.71
C MET A 368 -3.46 14.72 34.22
N GLU A 369 -3.21 13.51 34.71
CA GLU A 369 -2.87 13.26 36.09
C GLU A 369 -1.53 13.94 36.48
N LYS A 370 -0.53 13.91 35.60
CA LYS A 370 0.73 14.65 35.75
C LYS A 370 0.51 16.18 35.71
N LEU A 371 -0.42 16.66 34.90
CA LEU A 371 -0.78 18.05 34.85
C LEU A 371 -1.46 18.49 36.16
N GLU A 372 -2.43 17.67 36.64
CA GLU A 372 -3.10 17.92 37.91
C GLU A 372 -2.13 17.90 39.11
N LEU A 373 -1.19 16.96 39.13
CA LEU A 373 -0.15 16.91 40.16
C LEU A 373 0.75 18.15 40.09
N SER A 374 1.13 18.54 38.86
CA SER A 374 1.90 19.78 38.63
C SER A 374 1.17 21.03 39.03
N GLU A 375 -0.15 21.11 38.77
CA GLU A 375 -0.98 22.22 39.24
C GLU A 375 -1.12 22.27 40.76
N ARG A 376 -1.30 21.10 41.43
CA ARG A 376 -1.33 21.04 42.90
C ARG A 376 -0.02 21.51 43.51
N MET A 377 1.10 21.02 43.01
CA MET A 377 2.41 21.48 43.49
C MET A 377 2.68 22.96 43.18
N SER A 378 2.16 23.50 42.08
CA SER A 378 2.25 24.91 41.76
C SER A 378 1.40 25.78 42.72
N ARG A 379 0.21 25.31 43.06
CA ARG A 379 -0.65 25.97 44.05
C ARG A 379 -0.04 26.01 45.46
N GLU A 380 0.53 24.90 45.93
CA GLU A 380 1.21 24.83 47.22
C GLU A 380 2.42 25.77 47.29
N ARG A 381 3.21 25.87 46.21
CA ARG A 381 4.30 26.84 46.09
C ARG A 381 3.81 28.29 46.12
N LEU A 382 2.70 28.58 45.44
CA LEU A 382 2.08 29.92 45.43
C LEU A 382 1.56 30.30 46.80
N ILE A 383 0.98 29.38 47.56
CA ILE A 383 0.50 29.60 48.94
C ILE A 383 1.70 29.89 49.86
N THR A 384 2.81 29.16 49.70
CA THR A 384 4.02 29.35 50.52
C THR A 384 4.72 30.69 50.22
N VAL A 385 4.68 31.15 48.98
CA VAL A 385 5.29 32.41 48.54
C VAL A 385 4.41 33.64 48.78
N SER A 386 3.06 33.47 48.81
CA SER A 386 2.14 34.55 49.13
C SER A 386 2.18 34.99 50.60
N ILE A 387 2.75 34.14 51.46
CA ILE A 387 2.94 34.47 52.90
C ILE A 387 4.11 35.44 53.09
N ALA A 388 5.04 35.51 52.16
CA ALA A 388 6.14 36.48 52.16
C ALA A 388 5.72 37.77 51.39
N GLY A 389 5.18 38.73 52.10
CA GLY A 389 4.45 39.95 51.66
C GLY A 389 5.05 40.87 50.58
N CYS A 390 6.16 40.50 49.86
CA CYS A 390 6.74 41.32 48.80
C CYS A 390 6.39 40.87 47.37
N LEU A 391 5.58 39.79 47.17
CA LEU A 391 5.38 39.20 45.87
C LEU A 391 4.00 39.37 45.24
N ILE A 392 3.07 40.07 45.91
CA ILE A 392 1.70 40.30 45.38
C ILE A 392 1.74 41.01 44.03
N PHE A 393 2.66 41.91 43.81
CA PHE A 393 2.75 42.63 42.53
C PHE A 393 3.30 41.73 41.42
N ILE A 394 4.30 40.90 41.72
CA ILE A 394 4.85 39.93 40.75
C ILE A 394 3.85 38.82 40.49
N LEU A 395 3.06 38.41 41.51
CA LEU A 395 1.99 37.45 41.39
C LEU A 395 0.86 37.97 40.48
N LEU A 396 0.47 39.22 40.59
CA LEU A 396 -0.54 39.86 39.74
C LEU A 396 -0.07 39.94 38.27
N LEU A 397 1.19 40.27 38.04
CA LEU A 397 1.78 40.26 36.71
C LEU A 397 1.87 38.85 36.14
N LEU A 398 2.23 37.88 36.97
CA LEU A 398 2.29 36.48 36.56
C LEU A 398 0.91 35.90 36.25
N VAL A 399 -0.09 36.20 37.07
CA VAL A 399 -1.50 35.80 36.89
C VAL A 399 -2.06 36.42 35.60
N THR A 400 -1.78 37.69 35.33
CA THR A 400 -2.24 38.37 34.11
C THR A 400 -1.57 37.77 32.89
N TYR A 401 -0.28 37.47 32.96
CA TYR A 401 0.45 36.80 31.87
C TYR A 401 -0.06 35.37 31.59
N LEU A 402 -0.30 34.60 32.66
CA LEU A 402 -0.85 33.23 32.52
C LEU A 402 -2.27 33.24 31.99
N TYR A 403 -3.09 34.24 32.39
CA TYR A 403 -4.45 34.41 31.90
C TYR A 403 -4.49 34.74 30.40
N VAL A 404 -3.64 35.67 29.93
CA VAL A 404 -3.51 36.02 28.51
C VAL A 404 -3.02 34.83 27.70
N ARG A 405 -2.07 34.06 28.22
CA ARG A 405 -1.54 32.89 27.60
C ARG A 405 -2.59 31.77 27.52
N THR A 406 -3.38 31.60 28.57
CA THR A 406 -4.49 30.62 28.61
C THR A 406 -5.60 31.03 27.64
N LEU A 407 -5.91 32.31 27.50
CA LEU A 407 -6.86 32.81 26.49
C LEU A 407 -6.35 32.56 25.06
N SER A 408 -5.06 32.77 24.82
CA SER A 408 -4.43 32.49 23.53
C SER A 408 -4.45 30.99 23.19
N MET A 409 -4.21 30.15 24.20
CA MET A 409 -4.19 28.68 24.03
C MET A 409 -5.61 28.11 23.86
N ASN A 410 -6.59 28.63 24.61
CA ASN A 410 -8.01 28.25 24.46
C ASN A 410 -8.56 28.63 23.08
N ARG A 411 -8.16 29.77 22.51
CA ARG A 411 -8.53 30.14 21.14
C ARG A 411 -7.96 29.14 20.11
N LYS A 412 -6.73 28.67 20.31
CA LYS A 412 -6.13 27.65 19.44
C LYS A 412 -6.82 26.30 19.61
N LEU A 413 -7.18 25.91 20.81
CA LEU A 413 -7.89 24.67 21.11
C LEU A 413 -9.33 24.70 20.55
N ASP A 414 -10.03 25.83 20.62
CA ASP A 414 -11.36 25.95 20.03
C ASP A 414 -11.38 25.88 18.51
N VAL A 415 -10.34 26.42 17.86
CA VAL A 415 -10.19 26.28 16.40
C VAL A 415 -9.97 24.81 16.04
N ALA A 416 -9.06 24.14 16.72
CA ALA A 416 -8.78 22.72 16.48
C ALA A 416 -10.00 21.81 16.79
N ARG A 417 -10.76 22.11 17.85
CA ARG A 417 -12.01 21.39 18.17
C ARG A 417 -13.08 21.57 17.10
N LYS A 418 -13.23 22.77 16.56
CA LYS A 418 -14.20 23.03 15.49
C LYS A 418 -13.84 22.30 14.19
N GLU A 419 -12.55 22.23 13.86
CA GLU A 419 -12.10 21.48 12.69
C GLU A 419 -12.32 19.97 12.88
N LEU A 420 -11.95 19.41 14.04
CA LEU A 420 -12.20 18.01 14.37
C LEU A 420 -13.69 17.64 14.36
N GLN A 421 -14.54 18.50 14.90
CA GLN A 421 -16.00 18.28 14.87
C GLN A 421 -16.56 18.35 13.46
N LYS A 422 -16.04 19.25 12.61
CA LYS A 422 -16.42 19.34 11.21
C LYS A 422 -16.02 18.07 10.45
N MET A 423 -14.79 17.60 10.65
CA MET A 423 -14.30 16.34 10.07
C MET A 423 -15.12 15.12 10.55
N SER A 424 -15.43 15.07 11.84
CA SER A 424 -16.24 13.98 12.41
C SER A 424 -17.67 13.96 11.86
N ARG A 425 -18.31 15.13 11.70
CA ARG A 425 -19.66 15.23 11.10
C ARG A 425 -19.65 14.81 9.63
N ILE A 426 -18.65 15.27 8.87
CA ILE A 426 -18.49 14.88 7.45
C ILE A 426 -18.33 13.37 7.34
N LYS A 427 -17.44 12.79 8.19
CA LYS A 427 -17.21 11.34 8.22
C LYS A 427 -18.49 10.55 8.58
N SER A 428 -19.21 10.99 9.62
CA SER A 428 -20.45 10.30 10.05
C SER A 428 -21.56 10.41 9.02
N SER A 429 -21.75 11.59 8.43
CA SER A 429 -22.73 11.81 7.36
C SER A 429 -22.37 10.98 6.13
N PHE A 430 -21.11 10.91 5.77
CA PHE A 430 -20.64 10.11 4.65
C PHE A 430 -20.94 8.61 4.87
N ILE A 431 -20.53 8.07 6.03
CA ILE A 431 -20.78 6.65 6.37
C ILE A 431 -22.29 6.35 6.38
N GLN A 432 -23.09 7.23 6.97
CA GLN A 432 -24.53 7.04 7.07
C GLN A 432 -25.19 7.04 5.68
N HIS A 433 -24.76 7.97 4.83
CA HIS A 433 -25.26 8.07 3.45
C HIS A 433 -24.85 6.84 2.63
N VAL A 434 -23.57 6.47 2.68
CA VAL A 434 -23.06 5.25 2.02
C VAL A 434 -23.80 4.01 2.48
N THR A 435 -23.98 3.86 3.79
CA THR A 435 -24.68 2.69 4.35
C THR A 435 -26.15 2.65 3.88
N HIS A 436 -26.81 3.81 3.81
CA HIS A 436 -28.18 3.88 3.34
C HIS A 436 -28.29 3.54 1.85
N GLU A 437 -27.43 4.16 1.04
CA GLU A 437 -27.40 3.96 -0.41
C GLU A 437 -27.01 2.52 -0.82
N LEU A 438 -26.16 1.86 -0.02
CA LEU A 438 -25.82 0.45 -0.24
C LEU A 438 -26.92 -0.51 0.22
N ARG A 439 -27.63 -0.20 1.32
CA ARG A 439 -28.63 -1.11 1.90
C ARG A 439 -29.82 -1.34 0.96
N THR A 440 -30.28 -0.30 0.28
CA THR A 440 -31.47 -0.37 -0.57
C THR A 440 -31.29 -1.35 -1.73
N PRO A 441 -30.25 -1.21 -2.59
CA PRO A 441 -30.04 -2.14 -3.68
C PRO A 441 -29.67 -3.56 -3.18
N LEU A 442 -28.93 -3.65 -2.06
CA LEU A 442 -28.58 -4.95 -1.46
C LEU A 442 -29.82 -5.72 -1.01
N ASN A 443 -30.76 -5.05 -0.34
CA ASN A 443 -32.00 -5.66 0.06
C ASN A 443 -32.85 -6.11 -1.15
N SER A 444 -32.82 -5.35 -2.24
CA SER A 444 -33.48 -5.70 -3.49
C SER A 444 -32.84 -6.95 -4.12
N VAL A 445 -31.52 -7.02 -4.18
CA VAL A 445 -30.76 -8.19 -4.66
C VAL A 445 -31.12 -9.43 -3.82
N VAL A 446 -31.05 -9.33 -2.49
CA VAL A 446 -31.38 -10.42 -1.57
C VAL A 446 -32.83 -10.86 -1.74
N GLY A 447 -33.80 -9.91 -1.81
CA GLY A 447 -35.22 -10.20 -1.95
C GLY A 447 -35.53 -10.91 -3.27
N PHE A 448 -35.05 -10.40 -4.40
CA PHE A 448 -35.30 -11.02 -5.70
C PHE A 448 -34.53 -12.33 -5.87
N SER A 449 -33.36 -12.49 -5.27
CA SER A 449 -32.63 -13.76 -5.27
C SER A 449 -33.37 -14.83 -4.45
N ALA A 450 -34.03 -14.43 -3.35
CA ALA A 450 -34.85 -15.34 -2.58
C ALA A 450 -36.11 -15.83 -3.38
N LEU A 451 -36.73 -14.90 -4.11
CA LEU A 451 -37.86 -15.22 -4.99
C LEU A 451 -37.43 -16.16 -6.14
N LEU A 452 -36.23 -15.97 -6.69
CA LEU A 452 -35.68 -16.86 -7.72
C LEU A 452 -35.37 -18.28 -7.21
N ALA A 453 -35.25 -18.47 -5.89
CA ALA A 453 -34.99 -19.77 -5.28
C ALA A 453 -36.27 -20.57 -4.97
N GLU A 454 -37.46 -20.01 -5.21
CA GLU A 454 -38.73 -20.70 -5.00
C GLU A 454 -38.97 -21.73 -6.10
N GLU A 455 -39.36 -22.96 -5.70
CA GLU A 455 -39.72 -24.03 -6.65
C GLU A 455 -41.08 -23.72 -7.35
N GLY A 456 -41.09 -23.71 -8.69
CA GLY A 456 -42.30 -23.52 -9.48
C GLY A 456 -42.46 -22.13 -10.12
N LEU A 457 -41.42 -21.33 -10.11
CA LEU A 457 -41.42 -20.01 -10.77
C LEU A 457 -41.59 -20.17 -12.28
N ASP A 458 -42.43 -19.34 -12.88
CA ASP A 458 -42.54 -19.33 -14.34
C ASP A 458 -41.32 -18.62 -14.99
N VAL A 459 -41.11 -18.84 -16.30
CA VAL A 459 -39.95 -18.35 -17.02
C VAL A 459 -39.94 -16.83 -17.14
N GLU A 460 -41.13 -16.19 -17.15
CA GLU A 460 -41.30 -14.74 -17.27
C GLU A 460 -40.93 -14.03 -15.98
N ASP A 461 -41.44 -14.52 -14.86
CA ASP A 461 -41.13 -14.05 -13.51
C ASP A 461 -39.64 -14.25 -13.16
N ALA A 462 -39.10 -15.43 -13.52
CA ALA A 462 -37.66 -15.68 -13.33
C ALA A 462 -36.76 -14.71 -14.12
N ARG A 463 -37.19 -14.33 -15.30
CA ARG A 463 -36.49 -13.36 -16.16
C ARG A 463 -36.60 -11.96 -15.61
N GLU A 464 -37.76 -11.57 -15.10
CA GLU A 464 -37.99 -10.28 -14.47
C GLU A 464 -37.12 -10.14 -13.20
N TYR A 465 -37.18 -11.14 -12.30
CA TYR A 465 -36.40 -11.11 -11.04
C TYR A 465 -34.91 -11.16 -11.27
N SER A 466 -34.43 -11.94 -12.25
CA SER A 466 -33.03 -11.94 -12.68
C SER A 466 -32.58 -10.57 -13.19
N GLY A 467 -33.42 -9.91 -14.00
CA GLY A 467 -33.16 -8.54 -14.46
C GLY A 467 -33.09 -7.51 -13.34
N GLN A 468 -33.93 -7.69 -12.30
CA GLN A 468 -33.88 -6.81 -11.12
C GLN A 468 -32.62 -7.04 -10.27
N VAL A 469 -32.17 -8.30 -10.13
CA VAL A 469 -30.91 -8.63 -9.47
C VAL A 469 -29.73 -8.03 -10.21
N GLU A 470 -29.64 -8.22 -11.53
CA GLU A 470 -28.58 -7.67 -12.38
C GLU A 470 -28.52 -6.14 -12.30
N LYS A 471 -29.68 -5.46 -12.44
CA LYS A 471 -29.80 -4.00 -12.36
C LYS A 471 -29.31 -3.44 -11.03
N ASN A 472 -29.77 -4.04 -9.91
CA ASN A 472 -29.39 -3.58 -8.57
C ASN A 472 -27.93 -3.91 -8.25
N SER A 473 -27.39 -5.03 -8.73
CA SER A 473 -25.99 -5.40 -8.59
C SER A 473 -25.06 -4.46 -9.36
N THR A 474 -25.41 -4.12 -10.60
CA THR A 474 -24.68 -3.13 -11.41
C THR A 474 -24.72 -1.75 -10.77
N TYR A 475 -25.87 -1.34 -10.22
CA TYR A 475 -26.00 -0.08 -9.49
C TYR A 475 -25.13 -0.08 -8.23
N LEU A 476 -25.09 -1.19 -7.49
CA LEU A 476 -24.26 -1.34 -6.29
C LEU A 476 -22.77 -1.26 -6.61
N LEU A 477 -22.34 -1.87 -7.73
CA LEU A 477 -20.97 -1.80 -8.22
C LEU A 477 -20.58 -0.33 -8.53
N GLY A 478 -21.43 0.36 -9.27
CA GLY A 478 -21.21 1.79 -9.60
C GLY A 478 -21.17 2.68 -8.36
N LEU A 479 -21.96 2.36 -7.32
CA LEU A 479 -21.87 3.06 -6.03
C LEU A 479 -20.54 2.82 -5.34
N ILE A 480 -20.07 1.57 -5.35
CA ILE A 480 -18.80 1.19 -4.71
C ILE A 480 -17.62 1.83 -5.44
N ASP A 481 -17.62 1.82 -6.79
CA ASP A 481 -16.59 2.47 -7.60
C ASP A 481 -16.53 3.99 -7.40
N ASN A 482 -17.66 4.61 -7.06
CA ASN A 482 -17.72 6.03 -6.70
C ASN A 482 -17.28 6.33 -5.26
N ILE A 483 -17.20 5.33 -4.38
CA ILE A 483 -16.82 5.45 -2.98
C ILE A 483 -15.33 5.17 -2.79
N ILE A 484 -14.76 4.31 -3.62
CA ILE A 484 -13.32 3.97 -3.62
C ILE A 484 -12.55 5.03 -4.42
#